data_f5a6d62cc1e0fa5bb8f92f683175a705
#
_entry.id   f5a6d62cc1e0fa5bb8f92f683175a705
#
_cell.length_a   1.000
_cell.length_b   1.000
_cell.length_c   1.000
_cell.angle_alpha   90.00
_cell.angle_beta   90.00
_cell.angle_gamma   90.00
#
_symmetry.space_group_name_H-M   'P 1'
#
loop_
_entity.id
_entity.type
_entity.pdbx_description
1 polymer ?
#
loop_
_entity_poly.entity_id
_entity_poly.type
_entity_poly.pdbx_seq_one_letter_code
_entity_poly.pdbx_strand_id
1 'polypeptide(L)'
;DISDINFSIDDFIQKINSDLIGKYINIPSRTLNFINKFNNSQIKKGCNTLTATFKNKYDQVILYLSEKEYSKALKEIMDIADITNTFISNEEPWNKAKNDQIDECISVCSEALNVFKDLNILISAIIPTTADKVFSLLKINKQNYSNLCEDSLNNVNEFKPLLKRLEKENFEGILKSNE
;
A
#
# COMPACT_ATOMS: atom_id res chain seq x y z
N ASP A 1 -24.19 -12.34 -16.06
CA ASP A 1 -24.48 -13.45 -15.15
C ASP A 1 -23.95 -13.12 -13.76
N ILE A 2 -24.89 -12.85 -12.85
CA ILE A 2 -24.58 -12.78 -11.41
C ILE A 2 -24.58 -14.25 -10.99
N SER A 3 -23.42 -14.92 -11.13
CA SER A 3 -23.24 -16.21 -10.51
C SER A 3 -23.33 -16.03 -8.99
N ASP A 4 -24.08 -16.88 -8.31
CA ASP A 4 -24.15 -16.96 -6.85
C ASP A 4 -22.71 -16.98 -6.31
N ILE A 5 -22.28 -15.86 -5.73
CA ILE A 5 -20.99 -15.78 -5.05
C ILE A 5 -21.21 -16.55 -3.75
N ASN A 6 -20.69 -17.76 -3.69
CA ASN A 6 -20.60 -18.51 -2.43
C ASN A 6 -19.65 -17.74 -1.52
N PHE A 7 -20.18 -16.75 -0.77
CA PHE A 7 -19.40 -15.91 0.09
C PHE A 7 -18.97 -16.69 1.33
N SER A 8 -17.70 -17.09 1.34
CA SER A 8 -17.05 -17.68 2.51
C SER A 8 -16.43 -16.55 3.36
N ILE A 9 -16.89 -16.43 4.60
CA ILE A 9 -16.30 -15.45 5.54
C ILE A 9 -14.84 -15.75 5.81
N ASP A 10 -14.48 -17.03 5.93
CA ASP A 10 -13.11 -17.44 6.18
C ASP A 10 -12.20 -17.05 5.00
N ASP A 11 -12.65 -17.23 3.75
CA ASP A 11 -11.92 -16.81 2.55
C ASP A 11 -11.81 -15.28 2.47
N PHE A 12 -12.86 -14.55 2.83
CA PHE A 12 -12.85 -13.10 2.88
C PHE A 12 -11.84 -12.57 3.91
N ILE A 13 -11.86 -13.10 5.14
CA ILE A 13 -10.92 -12.74 6.20
C ILE A 13 -9.50 -13.04 5.78
N GLN A 14 -9.26 -14.23 5.21
CA GLN A 14 -7.95 -14.62 4.72
C GLN A 14 -7.47 -13.67 3.63
N LYS A 15 -8.33 -13.32 2.67
CA LYS A 15 -8.01 -12.41 1.57
C LYS A 15 -7.65 -11.00 2.06
N ILE A 16 -8.44 -10.43 2.97
CA ILE A 16 -8.14 -9.13 3.56
C ILE A 16 -6.83 -9.15 4.34
N ASN A 17 -6.63 -10.17 5.18
CA ASN A 17 -5.41 -10.27 5.99
C ASN A 17 -4.17 -10.54 5.16
N SER A 18 -4.25 -11.36 4.10
CA SER A 18 -3.11 -11.66 3.24
C SER A 18 -2.79 -10.52 2.29
N ASP A 19 -3.78 -9.94 1.64
CA ASP A 19 -3.57 -8.96 0.59
C ASP A 19 -3.46 -7.53 1.15
N LEU A 20 -4.52 -7.00 1.79
CA LEU A 20 -4.48 -5.62 2.25
C LEU A 20 -3.46 -5.41 3.38
N ILE A 21 -3.42 -6.30 4.36
CA ILE A 21 -2.51 -6.12 5.51
C ILE A 21 -1.13 -6.68 5.18
N GLY A 22 -1.07 -7.91 4.64
CA GLY A 22 0.19 -8.62 4.39
C GLY A 22 1.02 -8.06 3.23
N LYS A 23 0.38 -7.37 2.27
CA LYS A 23 1.07 -6.80 1.09
C LYS A 23 1.05 -5.27 1.11
N TYR A 24 -0.13 -4.67 1.00
CA TYR A 24 -0.25 -3.22 0.83
C TYR A 24 0.19 -2.45 2.08
N ILE A 25 -0.39 -2.71 3.26
CA ILE A 25 -0.02 -2.04 4.53
C ILE A 25 1.35 -2.48 5.05
N ASN A 26 1.86 -3.61 4.59
CA ASN A 26 3.20 -4.07 4.96
C ASN A 26 4.31 -3.11 4.47
N ILE A 27 4.12 -2.44 3.33
CA ILE A 27 5.10 -1.48 2.80
C ILE A 27 5.42 -0.38 3.81
N PRO A 28 4.45 0.45 4.25
CA PRO A 28 4.73 1.52 5.22
C PRO A 28 5.15 0.98 6.61
N SER A 29 4.67 -0.19 7.02
CA SER A 29 5.07 -0.78 8.30
C SER A 29 6.55 -1.14 8.36
N ARG A 30 7.15 -1.51 7.23
CA ARG A 30 8.57 -1.88 7.10
C ARG A 30 9.51 -0.69 6.86
N THR A 31 8.98 0.45 6.42
CA THR A 31 9.79 1.56 5.91
C THR A 31 9.70 2.83 6.75
N LEU A 32 8.51 3.18 7.25
CA LEU A 32 8.29 4.47 7.92
C LEU A 32 9.09 4.65 9.20
N ASN A 33 9.33 3.58 9.96
CA ASN A 33 10.14 3.67 11.18
C ASN A 33 11.58 4.13 10.89
N PHE A 34 12.17 3.73 9.75
CA PHE A 34 13.50 4.17 9.35
C PHE A 34 13.49 5.66 8.94
N ILE A 35 12.50 6.08 8.15
CA ILE A 35 12.32 7.48 7.76
C ILE A 35 12.14 8.37 9.00
N ASN A 36 11.28 7.96 9.93
CA ASN A 36 11.03 8.74 11.15
C ASN A 36 12.27 8.82 12.04
N LYS A 37 12.98 7.71 12.21
CA LYS A 37 14.13 7.62 13.12
C LYS A 37 15.37 8.31 12.57
N PHE A 38 15.65 8.16 11.28
CA PHE A 38 16.94 8.51 10.70
C PHE A 38 16.89 9.74 9.78
N ASN A 39 15.70 10.18 9.35
CA ASN A 39 15.55 11.31 8.44
C ASN A 39 14.49 12.35 8.89
N ASN A 40 14.24 12.47 10.20
CA ASN A 40 13.28 13.44 10.75
C ASN A 40 11.92 13.43 10.05
N SER A 41 11.41 12.24 9.71
CA SER A 41 10.16 12.05 8.99
C SER A 41 10.11 12.66 7.57
N GLN A 42 11.25 12.93 6.96
CA GLN A 42 11.36 13.48 5.61
C GLN A 42 11.63 12.37 4.58
N ILE A 43 10.96 12.43 3.46
CA ILE A 43 11.22 11.55 2.32
C ILE A 43 12.38 12.12 1.49
N LYS A 44 13.32 11.28 1.11
CA LYS A 44 14.44 11.66 0.27
C LYS A 44 13.96 11.89 -1.16
N LYS A 45 14.29 13.05 -1.71
CA LYS A 45 13.95 13.42 -3.09
C LYS A 45 14.79 12.64 -4.11
N GLY A 46 14.24 12.50 -5.32
CA GLY A 46 14.87 11.73 -6.39
C GLY A 46 14.78 10.22 -6.23
N CYS A 47 13.99 9.73 -5.26
CA CYS A 47 13.76 8.31 -5.00
C CYS A 47 12.40 7.89 -5.56
N ASN A 48 12.22 7.99 -6.87
CA ASN A 48 11.00 7.63 -7.60
C ASN A 48 11.28 6.76 -8.84
N THR A 49 12.45 6.15 -8.90
CA THR A 49 12.85 5.28 -10.01
C THR A 49 12.03 3.99 -10.03
N LEU A 50 11.83 3.38 -8.87
CA LEU A 50 11.07 2.14 -8.76
C LEU A 50 9.62 2.35 -9.22
N THR A 51 8.95 3.41 -8.77
CA THR A 51 7.56 3.68 -9.16
C THR A 51 7.44 3.95 -10.66
N ALA A 52 8.43 4.60 -11.27
CA ALA A 52 8.45 4.84 -12.72
C ALA A 52 8.47 3.54 -13.54
N THR A 53 9.05 2.45 -13.00
CA THR A 53 9.05 1.15 -13.69
C THR A 53 7.66 0.53 -13.77
N PHE A 54 6.73 0.93 -12.91
CA PHE A 54 5.35 0.42 -12.88
C PHE A 54 4.37 1.20 -13.74
N LYS A 55 4.79 2.23 -14.47
CA LYS A 55 3.88 3.10 -15.24
C LYS A 55 2.88 2.32 -16.10
N ASN A 56 3.35 1.36 -16.90
CA ASN A 56 2.47 0.56 -17.75
C ASN A 56 1.46 -0.29 -16.95
N LYS A 57 1.86 -0.77 -15.76
CA LYS A 57 0.97 -1.48 -14.86
C LYS A 57 -0.08 -0.54 -14.26
N TYR A 58 0.28 0.67 -13.90
CA TYR A 58 -0.66 1.69 -13.44
C TYR A 58 -1.69 2.03 -14.51
N ASP A 59 -1.27 2.22 -15.76
CA ASP A 59 -2.17 2.45 -16.88
C ASP A 59 -3.15 1.29 -17.07
N GLN A 60 -2.69 0.05 -16.90
CA GLN A 60 -3.54 -1.14 -16.96
C GLN A 60 -4.56 -1.19 -15.81
N VAL A 61 -4.14 -0.81 -14.59
CA VAL A 61 -5.07 -0.72 -13.44
C VAL A 61 -6.14 0.34 -13.70
N ILE A 62 -5.78 1.51 -14.23
CA ILE A 62 -6.73 2.57 -14.56
C ILE A 62 -7.75 2.07 -15.60
N LEU A 63 -7.29 1.34 -16.61
CA LEU A 63 -8.19 0.73 -17.61
C LEU A 63 -9.19 -0.23 -16.94
N TYR A 64 -8.73 -1.16 -16.11
CA TYR A 64 -9.60 -2.08 -15.36
C TYR A 64 -10.62 -1.34 -14.48
N LEU A 65 -10.20 -0.26 -13.80
CA LEU A 65 -11.10 0.55 -12.99
C LEU A 65 -12.16 1.25 -13.84
N SER A 66 -11.81 1.75 -15.03
CA SER A 66 -12.74 2.40 -15.98
C SER A 66 -13.77 1.42 -16.55
N GLU A 67 -13.37 0.17 -16.74
CA GLU A 67 -14.22 -0.94 -17.21
C GLU A 67 -15.00 -1.63 -16.06
N LYS A 68 -14.86 -1.16 -14.82
CA LYS A 68 -15.45 -1.73 -13.60
C LYS A 68 -14.99 -3.17 -13.29
N GLU A 69 -13.83 -3.56 -13.80
CA GLU A 69 -13.20 -4.84 -13.54
C GLU A 69 -12.37 -4.81 -12.24
N TYR A 70 -13.03 -4.52 -11.12
CA TYR A 70 -12.39 -4.26 -9.82
C TYR A 70 -11.50 -5.40 -9.32
N SER A 71 -11.89 -6.65 -9.58
CA SER A 71 -11.09 -7.83 -9.18
C SER A 71 -9.75 -7.88 -9.92
N LYS A 72 -9.72 -7.54 -11.21
CA LYS A 72 -8.47 -7.47 -11.99
C LYS A 72 -7.61 -6.28 -11.55
N ALA A 73 -8.24 -5.12 -11.33
CA ALA A 73 -7.54 -3.94 -10.81
C ALA A 73 -6.88 -4.24 -9.45
N LEU A 74 -7.63 -4.83 -8.51
CA LEU A 74 -7.10 -5.17 -7.19
C LEU A 74 -5.97 -6.19 -7.25
N LYS A 75 -6.09 -7.21 -8.11
CA LYS A 75 -5.02 -8.20 -8.32
C LYS A 75 -3.73 -7.51 -8.76
N GLU A 76 -3.78 -6.66 -9.79
CA GLU A 76 -2.60 -5.96 -10.30
C GLU A 76 -1.98 -5.03 -9.25
N ILE A 77 -2.81 -4.32 -8.47
CA ILE A 77 -2.34 -3.50 -7.33
C ILE A 77 -1.59 -4.36 -6.31
N MET A 78 -2.12 -5.54 -5.96
CA MET A 78 -1.48 -6.43 -5.00
C MET A 78 -0.20 -7.07 -5.56
N ASP A 79 -0.13 -7.35 -6.85
CA ASP A 79 1.07 -7.83 -7.52
C ASP A 79 2.21 -6.77 -7.47
N ILE A 80 1.88 -5.50 -7.69
CA ILE A 80 2.84 -4.39 -7.53
C ILE A 80 3.29 -4.27 -6.06
N ALA A 81 2.36 -4.41 -5.10
CA ALA A 81 2.71 -4.40 -3.67
C ALA A 81 3.67 -5.54 -3.29
N ASP A 82 3.47 -6.74 -3.85
CA ASP A 82 4.38 -7.89 -3.64
C ASP A 82 5.78 -7.63 -4.21
N ILE A 83 5.87 -7.07 -5.43
CA ILE A 83 7.15 -6.70 -6.05
C ILE A 83 7.86 -5.65 -5.17
N THR A 84 7.13 -4.67 -4.65
CA THR A 84 7.67 -3.66 -3.75
C THR A 84 8.17 -4.25 -2.43
N ASN A 85 7.43 -5.18 -1.83
CA ASN A 85 7.87 -5.89 -0.64
C ASN A 85 9.11 -6.76 -0.90
N THR A 86 9.20 -7.38 -2.07
CA THR A 86 10.37 -8.13 -2.52
C THR A 86 11.58 -7.21 -2.67
N PHE A 87 11.41 -6.03 -3.29
CA PHE A 87 12.45 -5.00 -3.35
C PHE A 87 12.96 -4.62 -1.96
N ILE A 88 12.06 -4.30 -1.01
CA ILE A 88 12.45 -4.00 0.39
C ILE A 88 13.23 -5.16 1.01
N SER A 89 12.82 -6.41 0.74
CA SER A 89 13.49 -7.60 1.28
C SER A 89 14.89 -7.80 0.71
N ASN A 90 15.07 -7.56 -0.59
CA ASN A 90 16.35 -7.70 -1.27
C ASN A 90 17.34 -6.60 -0.90
N GLU A 91 16.83 -5.37 -0.72
CA GLU A 91 17.64 -4.20 -0.34
C GLU A 91 17.97 -4.13 1.15
N GLU A 92 17.27 -4.89 1.99
CA GLU A 92 17.51 -5.04 3.43
C GLU A 92 17.80 -3.72 4.18
N PRO A 93 16.87 -2.72 4.18
CA PRO A 93 17.12 -1.42 4.81
C PRO A 93 17.50 -1.54 6.29
N TRP A 94 17.06 -2.59 7.00
CA TRP A 94 17.44 -2.86 8.39
C TRP A 94 18.93 -3.21 8.52
N ASN A 95 19.51 -3.94 7.57
CA ASN A 95 20.92 -4.25 7.56
C ASN A 95 21.76 -3.02 7.17
N LYS A 96 21.29 -2.22 6.20
CA LYS A 96 21.90 -0.95 5.85
C LYS A 96 21.95 -0.02 7.08
N ALA A 97 20.85 0.13 7.80
CA ALA A 97 20.79 0.94 9.01
C ALA A 97 21.72 0.41 10.13
N LYS A 98 21.84 -0.90 10.29
CA LYS A 98 22.73 -1.53 11.28
C LYS A 98 24.20 -1.32 10.95
N ASN A 99 24.54 -1.24 9.66
CA ASN A 99 25.90 -1.05 9.17
C ASN A 99 26.27 0.43 8.93
N ASP A 100 25.50 1.37 9.50
CA ASP A 100 25.69 2.81 9.38
C ASP A 100 25.55 3.38 7.94
N GLN A 101 24.93 2.60 7.04
CA GLN A 101 24.59 3.00 5.68
C GLN A 101 23.22 3.72 5.66
N ILE A 102 23.11 4.80 6.41
CA ILE A 102 21.82 5.47 6.67
C ILE A 102 21.24 6.08 5.40
N ASP A 103 22.06 6.70 4.56
CA ASP A 103 21.59 7.33 3.32
C ASP A 103 20.98 6.33 2.34
N GLU A 104 21.59 5.15 2.20
CA GLU A 104 21.04 4.06 1.37
C GLU A 104 19.76 3.47 1.98
N CYS A 105 19.72 3.29 3.31
CA CYS A 105 18.52 2.86 4.01
C CYS A 105 17.33 3.82 3.72
N ILE A 106 17.56 5.12 3.84
CA ILE A 106 16.55 6.15 3.58
C ILE A 106 16.14 6.16 2.10
N SER A 107 17.08 5.97 1.18
CA SER A 107 16.80 5.88 -0.26
C SER A 107 15.86 4.72 -0.57
N VAL A 108 16.15 3.52 -0.07
CA VAL A 108 15.31 2.32 -0.25
C VAL A 108 13.90 2.54 0.31
N CYS A 109 13.81 3.08 1.52
CA CYS A 109 12.51 3.37 2.15
C CYS A 109 11.72 4.42 1.37
N SER A 110 12.37 5.45 0.85
CA SER A 110 11.74 6.52 0.06
C SER A 110 11.22 6.00 -1.29
N GLU A 111 11.98 5.15 -1.99
CA GLU A 111 11.53 4.46 -3.21
C GLU A 111 10.25 3.65 -2.95
N ALA A 112 10.25 2.82 -1.92
CA ALA A 112 9.09 1.99 -1.58
C ALA A 112 7.85 2.84 -1.18
N LEU A 113 8.04 3.95 -0.47
CA LEU A 113 6.95 4.85 -0.08
C LEU A 113 6.37 5.64 -1.26
N ASN A 114 7.17 5.98 -2.29
CA ASN A 114 6.64 6.56 -3.52
C ASN A 114 5.76 5.55 -4.29
N VAL A 115 6.14 4.27 -4.35
CA VAL A 115 5.26 3.22 -4.89
C VAL A 115 3.99 3.11 -4.05
N PHE A 116 4.10 3.08 -2.72
CA PHE A 116 2.95 3.00 -1.81
C PHE A 116 1.96 4.16 -2.00
N LYS A 117 2.46 5.38 -2.21
CA LYS A 117 1.65 6.55 -2.57
C LYS A 117 0.84 6.27 -3.85
N ASP A 118 1.48 5.77 -4.89
CA ASP A 118 0.83 5.51 -6.18
C ASP A 118 -0.20 4.37 -6.06
N LEU A 119 0.12 3.31 -5.33
CA LEU A 119 -0.85 2.26 -5.01
C LEU A 119 -2.06 2.81 -4.24
N ASN A 120 -1.84 3.78 -3.33
CA ASN A 120 -2.93 4.42 -2.60
C ASN A 120 -3.85 5.25 -3.51
N ILE A 121 -3.30 5.94 -4.49
CA ILE A 121 -4.08 6.66 -5.50
C ILE A 121 -4.98 5.69 -6.27
N LEU A 122 -4.43 4.58 -6.72
CA LEU A 122 -5.16 3.58 -7.50
C LEU A 122 -6.24 2.86 -6.68
N ILE A 123 -5.90 2.41 -5.47
CA ILE A 123 -6.82 1.66 -4.62
C ILE A 123 -7.92 2.55 -4.01
N SER A 124 -7.76 3.87 -4.02
CA SER A 124 -8.72 4.82 -3.45
C SER A 124 -10.11 4.73 -4.09
N ALA A 125 -10.21 4.26 -5.34
CA ALA A 125 -11.47 3.99 -6.02
C ALA A 125 -12.23 2.78 -5.43
N ILE A 126 -11.53 1.88 -4.74
CA ILE A 126 -12.09 0.62 -4.19
C ILE A 126 -12.31 0.74 -2.67
N ILE A 127 -11.34 1.29 -1.95
CA ILE A 127 -11.38 1.43 -0.47
C ILE A 127 -11.10 2.88 -0.02
N PRO A 128 -11.98 3.84 -0.35
CA PRO A 128 -11.71 5.27 -0.15
C PRO A 128 -11.40 5.64 1.30
N THR A 129 -12.13 5.09 2.28
CA THR A 129 -11.92 5.40 3.71
C THR A 129 -10.52 4.99 4.20
N THR A 130 -10.01 3.86 3.72
CA THR A 130 -8.62 3.44 4.05
C THR A 130 -7.61 4.32 3.33
N ALA A 131 -7.86 4.64 2.07
CA ALA A 131 -7.01 5.52 1.29
C ALA A 131 -6.88 6.93 1.91
N ASP A 132 -7.95 7.49 2.45
CA ASP A 132 -7.92 8.79 3.13
C ASP A 132 -7.02 8.76 4.38
N LYS A 133 -7.01 7.66 5.14
CA LYS A 133 -6.09 7.47 6.26
C LYS A 133 -4.63 7.41 5.79
N VAL A 134 -4.37 6.78 4.63
CA VAL A 134 -3.03 6.71 4.03
C VAL A 134 -2.58 8.09 3.53
N PHE A 135 -3.44 8.87 2.87
CA PHE A 135 -3.10 10.25 2.49
C PHE A 135 -2.72 11.09 3.72
N SER A 136 -3.46 10.94 4.82
CA SER A 136 -3.12 11.60 6.10
C SER A 136 -1.79 11.12 6.67
N LEU A 137 -1.48 9.81 6.60
CA LEU A 137 -0.19 9.24 7.01
C LEU A 137 0.97 9.83 6.21
N LEU A 138 0.80 9.97 4.90
CA LEU A 138 1.79 10.52 3.97
C LEU A 138 1.83 12.05 3.96
N LYS A 139 1.01 12.73 4.76
CA LYS A 139 0.89 14.21 4.82
C LYS A 139 0.67 14.87 3.46
N ILE A 140 -0.12 14.25 2.62
CA ILE A 140 -0.52 14.79 1.32
C ILE A 140 -2.04 14.90 1.22
N ASN A 141 -2.50 15.82 0.40
CA ASN A 141 -3.91 15.91 0.04
C ASN A 141 -4.27 14.72 -0.85
N LYS A 142 -5.57 14.43 -0.97
CA LYS A 142 -6.08 13.45 -1.90
C LYS A 142 -5.58 13.75 -3.31
N GLN A 143 -5.01 12.75 -3.94
CA GLN A 143 -4.42 12.82 -5.28
C GLN A 143 -5.26 12.01 -6.28
N ASN A 144 -5.01 12.22 -7.56
CA ASN A 144 -5.66 11.54 -8.67
C ASN A 144 -4.61 10.90 -9.60
N TYR A 145 -5.06 10.24 -10.67
CA TYR A 145 -4.17 9.48 -11.57
C TYR A 145 -3.12 10.33 -12.28
N SER A 146 -3.29 11.66 -12.40
CA SER A 146 -2.26 12.54 -12.97
C SER A 146 -1.04 12.71 -12.08
N ASN A 147 -1.16 12.37 -10.79
CA ASN A 147 -0.07 12.46 -9.81
C ASN A 147 0.74 11.16 -9.66
N LEU A 148 0.44 10.14 -10.48
CA LEU A 148 1.23 8.91 -10.49
C LEU A 148 2.65 9.17 -10.95
N CYS A 149 3.61 8.46 -10.36
CA CYS A 149 5.04 8.58 -10.60
C CYS A 149 5.66 9.96 -10.24
N GLU A 150 4.90 10.87 -9.62
CA GLU A 150 5.45 12.14 -9.15
C GLU A 150 6.27 11.99 -7.86
N ASP A 151 7.37 12.71 -7.76
CA ASP A 151 8.15 12.83 -6.52
C ASP A 151 7.52 13.91 -5.60
N SER A 152 6.29 13.66 -5.16
CA SER A 152 5.47 14.62 -4.40
C SER A 152 5.55 14.44 -2.89
N LEU A 153 6.08 13.32 -2.39
CA LEU A 153 6.22 13.09 -0.95
C LEU A 153 7.31 13.98 -0.35
N ASN A 154 7.01 14.62 0.76
CA ASN A 154 7.96 15.46 1.50
C ASN A 154 8.14 14.94 2.93
N ASN A 155 7.09 14.96 3.73
CA ASN A 155 7.08 14.55 5.13
C ASN A 155 6.02 13.46 5.33
N VAL A 156 6.24 12.63 6.34
CA VAL A 156 5.30 11.58 6.73
C VAL A 156 4.99 11.68 8.23
N ASN A 157 3.89 11.08 8.64
CA ASN A 157 3.57 10.87 10.04
C ASN A 157 4.20 9.58 10.57
N GLU A 158 4.20 9.42 11.89
CA GLU A 158 4.53 8.14 12.52
C GLU A 158 3.53 7.06 12.07
N PHE A 159 4.06 5.86 11.81
CA PHE A 159 3.23 4.73 11.46
C PHE A 159 2.37 4.30 12.66
N LYS A 160 1.05 4.30 12.44
CA LYS A 160 0.09 3.64 13.32
C LYS A 160 -0.66 2.58 12.50
N PRO A 161 -1.03 1.44 13.08
CA PRO A 161 -1.77 0.42 12.37
C PRO A 161 -3.02 1.00 11.70
N LEU A 162 -3.04 1.02 10.36
CA LEU A 162 -4.14 1.58 9.55
C LEU A 162 -5.33 0.63 9.51
N LEU A 163 -5.05 -0.67 9.54
CA LEU A 163 -6.01 -1.76 9.55
C LEU A 163 -5.62 -2.75 10.65
N LYS A 164 -6.63 -3.30 11.33
CA LYS A 164 -6.46 -4.43 12.23
C LYS A 164 -6.71 -5.72 11.45
N ARG A 165 -6.00 -6.79 11.81
CA ARG A 165 -6.33 -8.13 11.30
C ARG A 165 -7.77 -8.45 11.64
N LEU A 166 -8.45 -9.01 10.66
CA LEU A 166 -9.81 -9.49 10.86
C LEU A 166 -9.76 -10.88 11.48
N GLU A 167 -10.60 -11.10 12.47
CA GLU A 167 -10.82 -12.39 13.14
C GLU A 167 -12.29 -12.76 12.95
N LYS A 168 -12.62 -14.05 13.03
CA LYS A 168 -13.98 -14.56 12.77
C LYS A 168 -15.00 -13.96 13.75
N GLU A 169 -14.57 -13.74 14.98
CA GLU A 169 -15.38 -13.14 16.04
C GLU A 169 -15.88 -11.74 15.70
N ASN A 170 -15.14 -11.01 14.84
CA ASN A 170 -15.56 -9.67 14.37
C ASN A 170 -16.83 -9.71 13.51
N PHE A 171 -17.19 -10.88 12.97
CA PHE A 171 -18.35 -11.07 12.07
C PHE A 171 -19.53 -11.79 12.75
N GLU A 172 -19.37 -12.36 13.94
CA GLU A 172 -20.43 -13.11 14.62
C GLU A 172 -21.69 -12.27 14.87
N GLY A 173 -21.53 -10.97 15.14
CA GLY A 173 -22.65 -10.06 15.34
C GLY A 173 -23.47 -9.80 14.06
N ILE A 174 -22.81 -9.81 12.89
CA ILE A 174 -23.43 -9.58 11.58
C ILE A 174 -24.19 -10.84 11.14
N LEU A 175 -23.66 -12.02 11.43
CA LEU A 175 -24.28 -13.30 11.08
C LEU A 175 -25.56 -13.57 11.86
N LYS A 176 -25.59 -13.22 13.17
CA LYS A 176 -26.78 -13.40 14.04
C LYS A 176 -27.91 -12.42 13.75
N SER A 177 -27.68 -11.34 12.99
CA SER A 177 -28.72 -10.36 12.63
C SER A 177 -29.49 -10.76 11.35
N ASN A 178 -29.11 -11.81 10.66
CA ASN A 178 -29.73 -12.31 9.41
C ASN A 178 -30.47 -13.65 9.58
N GLU A 179 -30.57 -14.17 10.81
CA GLU A 179 -31.48 -15.25 11.21
C GLU A 179 -32.74 -14.65 11.88
#